data_96a3b024943cdb6f0cbd9bedf5bc3b76
#
_entry.id   96a3b024943cdb6f0cbd9bedf5bc3b76
#
_cell.length_a   1.000
_cell.length_b   1.000
_cell.length_c   1.000
_cell.angle_alpha   90.00
_cell.angle_beta   90.00
_cell.angle_gamma   90.00
#
_symmetry.space_group_name_H-M   'P 1'
#
loop_
_entity.id
_entity.type
_entity.pdbx_description
1 polymer ?
#
loop_
_entity_poly.entity_id
_entity_poly.type
_entity_poly.pdbx_seq_one_letter_code
_entity_poly.pdbx_strand_id
1 'polypeptide(L)'
;MANVTTNFNVSPYYDDYDEDKSFLRVLFRPGYAVQGRELTQLQTILQKQSSRLGDHIFKDGSKVLGGEVTLDTEITYLKLTTTDTATLFADGVISDTSVTVGAGTTRAQVVAAIDLVGSDAPTLIIKFISGTSFTAGATIYLEGSTATSATIAAVSHTGGASIVSINRGVYFVNGFFVLCLAQTLVLEKYSNTPTYRIGLTTTESIVDSTSDTSLLDPSAGTTNANAPGATRFKITLTLAKKTTTSTDPVAANADSNFIELMRVSSGTPTKHVKYPVYGEIEKTLARRTYDESGDYTIRPFPVEIIDHQGATGTTAASSDTTITGVLTDFENEFAVNDSIYLSSATTTYATISSITNSTSMVVGTALGDGTAQTIYNRNRVSAALDAGKAYVKGYEYESIGTNYVDVKKGRDILTETSFPINPNFGNSVKVTNFTAGNSLESLTGNPFNPELLSVTYDVHCVPLANIVSTNTHTYNSTKMGTTRIRQIDYSSGAFTNTSTSNTAVLDAYLFDTTLVPLTVNVGVAYTSGNTFIELEQLKGSVKDNAYNGAKITLGSETREITAHTSS
;
A
#
# COMPACT_ATOMS: atom_id res chain seq x y z
N MET A 1 -7.97 13.34 26.44
CA MET A 1 -7.55 12.29 27.39
C MET A 1 -8.44 11.08 27.10
N ALA A 2 -7.84 9.96 26.78
CA ALA A 2 -8.56 8.71 26.68
C ALA A 2 -9.04 8.32 28.08
N ASN A 3 -10.29 8.05 28.24
CA ASN A 3 -10.88 7.68 29.52
C ASN A 3 -11.32 6.23 29.46
N VAL A 4 -11.15 5.52 30.58
CA VAL A 4 -11.77 4.23 30.82
C VAL A 4 -13.27 4.35 30.56
N THR A 5 -13.84 3.42 29.81
CA THR A 5 -15.29 3.42 29.50
C THR A 5 -16.11 2.87 30.67
N THR A 6 -15.46 2.07 31.53
CA THR A 6 -16.08 1.47 32.71
C THR A 6 -16.34 2.52 33.78
N ASN A 7 -17.60 2.63 34.23
CA ASN A 7 -17.96 3.52 35.34
C ASN A 7 -17.75 2.80 36.68
N PHE A 8 -16.85 3.31 37.50
CA PHE A 8 -16.58 2.79 38.84
C PHE A 8 -17.44 3.46 39.93
N ASN A 9 -18.13 4.57 39.63
CA ASN A 9 -19.03 5.22 40.58
C ASN A 9 -20.43 4.56 40.58
N VAL A 10 -20.44 3.24 40.70
CA VAL A 10 -21.65 2.41 40.79
C VAL A 10 -21.46 1.37 41.88
N SER A 11 -22.59 0.78 42.35
CA SER A 11 -22.55 -0.37 43.26
C SER A 11 -21.68 -1.50 42.70
N PRO A 12 -20.82 -2.16 43.49
CA PRO A 12 -20.56 -1.96 44.92
C PRO A 12 -19.38 -1.01 45.23
N TYR A 13 -18.76 -0.38 44.23
CA TYR A 13 -17.47 0.32 44.36
C TYR A 13 -17.61 1.75 44.84
N TYR A 14 -18.60 2.49 44.29
CA TYR A 14 -18.89 3.89 44.61
C TYR A 14 -17.66 4.81 44.61
N ASP A 15 -16.80 4.67 43.58
CA ASP A 15 -15.66 5.56 43.40
C ASP A 15 -16.16 6.90 42.84
N ASP A 16 -16.44 7.81 43.77
CA ASP A 16 -16.93 9.15 43.51
C ASP A 16 -15.80 10.17 43.35
N TYR A 17 -14.66 9.74 42.84
CA TYR A 17 -13.55 10.66 42.53
C TYR A 17 -14.02 11.72 41.53
N ASP A 18 -13.83 12.96 41.92
CA ASP A 18 -14.17 14.14 41.16
C ASP A 18 -12.93 15.05 41.04
N GLU A 19 -12.49 15.26 39.81
CA GLU A 19 -11.30 16.01 39.49
C GLU A 19 -11.46 17.50 39.82
N ASP A 20 -12.67 18.05 39.67
CA ASP A 20 -12.95 19.46 39.95
C ASP A 20 -12.80 19.83 41.43
N LYS A 21 -12.88 18.85 42.33
CA LYS A 21 -12.61 19.02 43.74
C LYS A 21 -11.13 19.13 44.10
N SER A 22 -10.24 18.82 43.13
CA SER A 22 -8.79 18.90 43.29
C SER A 22 -8.23 18.11 44.49
N PHE A 23 -8.85 16.97 44.81
CA PHE A 23 -8.35 16.10 45.88
C PHE A 23 -7.16 15.28 45.35
N LEU A 24 -5.96 15.59 45.85
CA LEU A 24 -4.71 14.98 45.41
C LEU A 24 -4.22 13.82 46.28
N ARG A 25 -4.79 13.69 47.50
CA ARG A 25 -4.38 12.69 48.47
C ARG A 25 -5.47 12.37 49.48
N VAL A 26 -5.70 11.09 49.77
CA VAL A 26 -6.53 10.65 50.89
C VAL A 26 -5.72 10.62 52.18
N LEU A 27 -6.23 11.19 53.24
CA LEU A 27 -5.60 11.25 54.56
C LEU A 27 -6.46 10.52 55.59
N PHE A 28 -6.01 9.35 56.04
CA PHE A 28 -6.69 8.57 57.06
C PHE A 28 -6.46 9.19 58.46
N ARG A 29 -7.54 9.30 59.23
CA ARG A 29 -7.50 9.80 60.60
C ARG A 29 -7.63 8.66 61.60
N PRO A 30 -6.80 8.59 62.65
CA PRO A 30 -6.99 7.63 63.73
C PRO A 30 -8.39 7.75 64.35
N GLY A 31 -9.02 6.63 64.67
CA GLY A 31 -10.36 6.57 65.25
C GLY A 31 -11.54 6.66 64.29
N TYR A 32 -11.30 6.80 62.97
CA TYR A 32 -12.33 6.73 61.92
C TYR A 32 -12.20 5.45 61.11
N ALA A 33 -13.33 4.82 60.78
CA ALA A 33 -13.34 3.63 59.96
C ALA A 33 -12.95 3.97 58.52
N VAL A 34 -12.07 3.15 57.92
CA VAL A 34 -11.70 3.25 56.52
C VAL A 34 -12.83 2.65 55.67
N GLN A 35 -13.29 3.42 54.69
CA GLN A 35 -14.31 2.95 53.73
C GLN A 35 -13.64 2.34 52.51
N GLY A 36 -14.28 1.29 51.95
CA GLY A 36 -13.75 0.63 50.72
C GLY A 36 -13.59 1.61 49.57
N ARG A 37 -14.50 2.58 49.39
CA ARG A 37 -14.40 3.64 48.38
C ARG A 37 -13.17 4.52 48.51
N GLU A 38 -12.70 4.79 49.75
CA GLU A 38 -11.51 5.63 49.98
C GLU A 38 -10.24 4.93 49.49
N LEU A 39 -10.17 3.58 49.58
CA LEU A 39 -9.09 2.77 49.04
C LEU A 39 -9.13 2.76 47.50
N THR A 40 -10.31 2.71 46.90
CA THR A 40 -10.49 2.79 45.46
C THR A 40 -10.11 4.17 44.93
N GLN A 41 -10.56 5.24 45.59
CA GLN A 41 -10.17 6.62 45.25
C GLN A 41 -8.67 6.88 45.33
N LEU A 42 -7.97 6.31 46.33
CA LEU A 42 -6.53 6.41 46.41
C LEU A 42 -5.87 5.88 45.10
N GLN A 43 -6.34 4.75 44.58
CA GLN A 43 -5.84 4.19 43.34
C GLN A 43 -6.20 5.08 42.14
N THR A 44 -7.43 5.58 42.07
CA THR A 44 -7.89 6.46 40.99
C THR A 44 -7.11 7.76 40.93
N ILE A 45 -6.80 8.39 42.08
CA ILE A 45 -5.96 9.59 42.14
C ILE A 45 -4.56 9.31 41.54
N LEU A 46 -3.91 8.22 41.94
CA LEU A 46 -2.58 7.85 41.43
C LEU A 46 -2.63 7.51 39.96
N GLN A 47 -3.65 6.77 39.52
CA GLN A 47 -3.86 6.41 38.14
C GLN A 47 -4.06 7.64 37.26
N LYS A 48 -4.83 8.62 37.68
CA LYS A 48 -5.02 9.89 36.95
C LYS A 48 -3.73 10.68 36.78
N GLN A 49 -2.85 10.70 37.79
CA GLN A 49 -1.54 11.34 37.63
C GLN A 49 -0.64 10.61 36.65
N SER A 50 -0.63 9.28 36.71
CA SER A 50 0.10 8.44 35.76
C SER A 50 -0.45 8.59 34.31
N SER A 51 -1.77 8.59 34.17
CA SER A 51 -2.45 8.79 32.88
C SER A 51 -2.09 10.13 32.25
N ARG A 52 -2.10 11.22 33.00
CA ARG A 52 -1.71 12.55 32.52
C ARG A 52 -0.27 12.60 32.00
N LEU A 53 0.65 11.97 32.74
CA LEU A 53 2.03 11.86 32.29
C LEU A 53 2.11 11.02 31.01
N GLY A 54 1.39 9.90 30.98
CA GLY A 54 1.33 9.02 29.80
C GLY A 54 0.72 9.72 28.58
N ASP A 55 -0.39 10.41 28.72
CA ASP A 55 -1.06 11.18 27.65
C ASP A 55 -0.18 12.29 27.06
N HIS A 56 0.69 12.87 27.89
CA HIS A 56 1.64 13.88 27.40
C HIS A 56 2.72 13.27 26.51
N ILE A 57 3.17 12.07 26.83
CA ILE A 57 4.25 11.37 26.12
C ILE A 57 3.71 10.54 24.97
N PHE A 58 2.73 9.68 25.24
CA PHE A 58 2.19 8.71 24.29
C PHE A 58 0.82 9.12 23.78
N LYS A 59 0.55 8.80 22.52
CA LYS A 59 -0.81 8.83 21.99
C LYS A 59 -1.55 7.57 22.47
N ASP A 60 -2.84 7.66 22.75
CA ASP A 60 -3.66 6.51 23.11
C ASP A 60 -3.59 5.43 22.01
N GLY A 61 -3.42 4.17 22.41
CA GLY A 61 -3.14 3.04 21.53
C GLY A 61 -1.67 2.92 21.10
N SER A 62 -0.78 3.78 21.56
CA SER A 62 0.64 3.72 21.19
C SER A 62 1.35 2.50 21.77
N LYS A 63 2.19 1.89 20.96
CA LYS A 63 3.16 0.90 21.38
C LYS A 63 4.24 1.58 22.26
N VAL A 64 4.49 1.05 23.44
CA VAL A 64 5.50 1.57 24.38
C VAL A 64 6.77 0.73 24.32
N LEU A 65 6.62 -0.59 24.36
CA LEU A 65 7.74 -1.53 24.39
C LEU A 65 7.35 -2.86 23.73
N GLY A 66 8.23 -3.45 22.92
CA GLY A 66 7.96 -4.72 22.26
C GLY A 66 6.79 -4.63 21.29
N GLY A 67 5.98 -5.69 21.16
CA GLY A 67 4.76 -5.68 20.36
C GLY A 67 5.01 -5.54 18.86
N GLU A 68 6.09 -6.17 18.36
CA GLU A 68 6.36 -6.20 16.92
C GLU A 68 5.31 -7.04 16.20
N VAL A 69 4.77 -6.50 15.11
CA VAL A 69 3.78 -7.16 14.26
C VAL A 69 4.45 -7.64 12.99
N THR A 70 4.25 -8.90 12.65
CA THR A 70 4.79 -9.53 11.45
C THR A 70 3.66 -10.14 10.63
N LEU A 71 3.68 -9.87 9.32
CA LEU A 71 2.80 -10.49 8.33
C LEU A 71 3.59 -11.62 7.65
N ASP A 72 2.98 -12.80 7.53
CA ASP A 72 3.51 -13.91 6.75
C ASP A 72 2.45 -14.34 5.71
N THR A 73 2.75 -14.09 4.45
CA THR A 73 1.93 -14.47 3.28
C THR A 73 2.53 -15.64 2.50
N GLU A 74 3.68 -16.17 2.96
CA GLU A 74 4.36 -17.33 2.36
C GLU A 74 4.01 -18.63 3.08
N ILE A 75 3.03 -18.58 3.98
CA ILE A 75 2.56 -19.73 4.74
C ILE A 75 1.58 -20.57 3.93
N THR A 76 1.53 -21.85 4.22
CA THR A 76 0.71 -22.82 3.46
C THR A 76 -0.41 -23.37 4.34
N TYR A 77 -1.59 -23.58 3.75
CA TYR A 77 -2.64 -24.37 4.41
C TYR A 77 -2.58 -25.84 3.99
N LEU A 78 -3.00 -26.71 4.89
CA LEU A 78 -3.16 -28.14 4.65
C LEU A 78 -4.54 -28.57 5.16
N LYS A 79 -5.43 -28.99 4.24
CA LYS A 79 -6.76 -29.51 4.62
C LYS A 79 -6.67 -30.96 5.00
N LEU A 80 -7.38 -31.32 6.06
CA LEU A 80 -7.56 -32.69 6.53
C LEU A 80 -8.93 -33.22 6.06
N THR A 81 -9.16 -34.52 6.25
CA THR A 81 -10.49 -35.07 6.03
C THR A 81 -11.47 -34.55 7.07
N THR A 82 -12.76 -34.52 6.75
CA THR A 82 -13.80 -33.96 7.64
C THR A 82 -14.00 -34.73 8.93
N THR A 83 -13.40 -35.91 9.05
CA THR A 83 -13.45 -36.76 10.25
C THR A 83 -12.30 -36.49 11.23
N ASP A 84 -11.30 -35.74 10.81
CA ASP A 84 -10.11 -35.46 11.61
C ASP A 84 -10.30 -34.19 12.46
N THR A 85 -9.53 -34.08 13.53
CA THR A 85 -9.51 -32.94 14.43
C THR A 85 -8.19 -32.18 14.28
N ALA A 86 -8.21 -30.97 13.73
CA ALA A 86 -7.01 -30.19 13.46
C ALA A 86 -6.32 -29.71 14.76
N THR A 87 -7.09 -29.36 15.78
CA THR A 87 -6.55 -28.84 17.06
C THR A 87 -5.64 -29.83 17.79
N LEU A 88 -5.71 -31.12 17.48
CA LEU A 88 -4.77 -32.12 18.02
C LEU A 88 -3.32 -31.91 17.56
N PHE A 89 -3.11 -31.15 16.50
CA PHE A 89 -1.81 -30.85 15.93
C PHE A 89 -1.30 -29.44 16.28
N ALA A 90 -2.05 -28.70 17.08
CA ALA A 90 -1.71 -27.32 17.41
C ALA A 90 -0.31 -27.23 18.03
N ASP A 91 0.46 -26.23 17.58
CA ASP A 91 1.84 -25.96 18.01
C ASP A 91 2.85 -27.10 17.81
N GLY A 92 2.44 -28.17 17.14
CA GLY A 92 3.26 -29.36 16.89
C GLY A 92 4.00 -29.33 15.55
N VAL A 93 4.93 -30.27 15.40
CA VAL A 93 5.57 -30.56 14.10
C VAL A 93 4.89 -31.78 13.49
N ILE A 94 4.46 -31.67 12.25
CA ILE A 94 3.89 -32.78 11.48
C ILE A 94 4.90 -33.34 10.50
N SER A 95 4.78 -34.64 10.23
CA SER A 95 5.67 -35.41 9.37
C SER A 95 4.90 -36.40 8.48
N ASP A 96 5.46 -36.72 7.31
CA ASP A 96 4.88 -37.63 6.31
C ASP A 96 5.08 -39.12 6.58
N THR A 97 5.95 -39.50 7.48
CA THR A 97 6.38 -40.93 7.57
C THR A 97 6.28 -41.56 8.92
N SER A 98 6.40 -40.85 10.04
CA SER A 98 6.52 -41.47 11.36
C SER A 98 6.31 -40.45 12.48
N VAL A 99 5.89 -40.97 13.64
CA VAL A 99 5.86 -40.24 14.90
C VAL A 99 7.24 -39.92 15.47
N THR A 100 8.31 -40.53 14.94
CA THR A 100 9.69 -40.29 15.38
C THR A 100 10.14 -38.89 14.98
N VAL A 101 10.62 -38.14 15.95
CA VAL A 101 11.07 -36.76 15.74
C VAL A 101 12.21 -36.74 14.72
N GLY A 102 12.05 -35.94 13.69
CA GLY A 102 13.04 -35.72 12.63
C GLY A 102 13.14 -36.83 11.57
N ALA A 103 12.28 -37.85 11.57
CA ALA A 103 12.37 -38.98 10.66
C ALA A 103 11.71 -38.76 9.27
N GLY A 104 10.78 -37.81 9.15
CA GLY A 104 10.09 -37.57 7.90
C GLY A 104 10.90 -36.81 6.86
N THR A 105 10.65 -37.09 5.58
CA THR A 105 11.24 -36.33 4.47
C THR A 105 10.55 -34.97 4.29
N THR A 106 9.24 -34.92 4.51
CA THR A 106 8.46 -33.68 4.54
C THR A 106 8.01 -33.41 5.97
N ARG A 107 8.42 -32.27 6.50
CA ARG A 107 8.14 -31.84 7.87
C ARG A 107 7.69 -30.39 7.89
N ALA A 108 6.70 -30.08 8.71
CA ALA A 108 6.21 -28.72 8.84
C ALA A 108 5.79 -28.41 10.29
N GLN A 109 6.06 -27.18 10.73
CA GLN A 109 5.54 -26.63 11.98
C GLN A 109 4.09 -26.21 11.76
N VAL A 110 3.20 -26.63 12.63
CA VAL A 110 1.82 -26.13 12.68
C VAL A 110 1.84 -24.81 13.43
N VAL A 111 1.39 -23.76 12.75
CA VAL A 111 1.32 -22.39 13.30
C VAL A 111 -0.09 -22.08 13.81
N ALA A 112 -1.10 -22.63 13.14
CA ALA A 112 -2.49 -22.56 13.60
C ALA A 112 -3.26 -23.80 13.15
N ALA A 113 -4.20 -24.21 13.96
CA ALA A 113 -5.07 -25.34 13.69
C ALA A 113 -6.52 -24.92 13.82
N ILE A 114 -7.32 -25.23 12.84
CA ILE A 114 -8.73 -24.83 12.75
C ILE A 114 -9.56 -26.08 12.49
N ASP A 115 -10.42 -26.42 13.41
CA ASP A 115 -11.32 -27.57 13.26
C ASP A 115 -12.44 -27.30 12.26
N LEU A 116 -13.22 -28.35 11.99
CA LEU A 116 -14.37 -28.31 11.09
C LEU A 116 -15.34 -27.18 11.47
N VAL A 117 -15.65 -26.32 10.51
CA VAL A 117 -16.66 -25.27 10.67
C VAL A 117 -17.68 -25.38 9.55
N GLY A 118 -18.87 -25.85 9.87
CA GLY A 118 -19.91 -26.13 8.86
C GLY A 118 -19.46 -27.20 7.86
N SER A 119 -19.34 -26.82 6.60
CA SER A 119 -18.83 -27.70 5.52
C SER A 119 -17.32 -27.48 5.20
N ASP A 120 -16.66 -26.53 5.86
CA ASP A 120 -15.25 -26.23 5.62
C ASP A 120 -14.37 -27.20 6.44
N ALA A 121 -13.59 -27.99 5.73
CA ALA A 121 -12.77 -29.08 6.30
C ALA A 121 -11.76 -28.57 7.34
N PRO A 122 -11.39 -29.40 8.33
CA PRO A 122 -10.34 -29.06 9.29
C PRO A 122 -9.06 -28.68 8.55
N THR A 123 -8.42 -27.61 8.98
CA THR A 123 -7.31 -27.00 8.24
C THR A 123 -6.16 -26.67 9.17
N LEU A 124 -4.96 -27.11 8.82
CA LEU A 124 -3.71 -26.72 9.46
C LEU A 124 -3.08 -25.60 8.65
N ILE A 125 -2.59 -24.58 9.33
CA ILE A 125 -1.72 -23.57 8.74
C ILE A 125 -0.29 -23.93 9.13
N ILE A 126 0.55 -24.18 8.11
CA ILE A 126 1.84 -24.83 8.30
C ILE A 126 2.98 -24.02 7.69
N LYS A 127 4.14 -24.15 8.29
CA LYS A 127 5.41 -23.65 7.76
C LYS A 127 6.38 -24.82 7.58
N PHE A 128 6.84 -25.06 6.35
CA PHE A 128 7.74 -26.17 6.07
C PHE A 128 9.09 -26.02 6.78
N ILE A 129 9.55 -27.09 7.42
CA ILE A 129 10.88 -27.24 8.00
C ILE A 129 11.79 -27.97 6.99
N SER A 130 11.24 -29.01 6.33
CA SER A 130 11.88 -29.74 5.25
C SER A 130 10.84 -30.23 4.25
N GLY A 131 11.22 -30.40 3.00
CA GLY A 131 10.27 -30.67 1.91
C GLY A 131 9.48 -29.42 1.50
N THR A 132 8.60 -29.55 0.52
CA THR A 132 7.82 -28.44 -0.04
C THR A 132 6.33 -28.73 -0.17
N SER A 133 5.92 -29.99 -0.05
CA SER A 133 4.51 -30.38 -0.18
C SER A 133 4.26 -31.73 0.47
N PHE A 134 3.04 -31.89 1.00
CA PHE A 134 2.51 -33.19 1.41
C PHE A 134 1.65 -33.77 0.29
N THR A 135 1.60 -35.10 0.21
CA THR A 135 0.82 -35.80 -0.81
C THR A 135 -0.66 -35.85 -0.45
N ALA A 136 -1.54 -35.59 -1.40
CA ALA A 136 -3.00 -35.71 -1.23
C ALA A 136 -3.40 -37.14 -0.81
N GLY A 137 -4.30 -37.26 0.14
CA GLY A 137 -4.76 -38.55 0.68
C GLY A 137 -3.75 -39.30 1.54
N ALA A 138 -2.55 -38.78 1.74
CA ALA A 138 -1.55 -39.37 2.63
C ALA A 138 -1.88 -39.13 4.12
N THR A 139 -1.34 -39.97 4.97
CA THR A 139 -1.46 -39.78 6.42
C THR A 139 -0.28 -38.95 6.93
N ILE A 140 -0.58 -37.95 7.76
CA ILE A 140 0.39 -37.18 8.54
C ILE A 140 0.39 -37.61 10.00
N TYR A 141 1.51 -37.44 10.63
CA TYR A 141 1.75 -37.81 12.03
C TYR A 141 2.23 -36.59 12.81
N LEU A 142 1.78 -36.47 14.06
CA LEU A 142 2.36 -35.52 15.01
C LEU A 142 3.66 -36.09 15.55
N GLU A 143 4.78 -35.41 15.36
CA GLU A 143 6.07 -35.86 15.89
C GLU A 143 6.03 -35.98 17.42
N GLY A 144 6.55 -37.10 17.93
CA GLY A 144 6.56 -37.39 19.37
C GLY A 144 5.24 -37.97 19.92
N SER A 145 4.21 -38.17 19.10
CA SER A 145 2.94 -38.80 19.51
C SER A 145 2.69 -40.07 18.70
N THR A 146 2.47 -41.17 19.40
CA THR A 146 2.12 -42.46 18.77
C THR A 146 0.62 -42.58 18.42
N ALA A 147 -0.20 -41.69 18.95
CA ALA A 147 -1.65 -41.76 18.83
C ALA A 147 -2.28 -40.71 17.88
N THR A 148 -1.50 -39.67 17.50
CA THR A 148 -2.05 -38.54 16.74
C THR A 148 -1.64 -38.63 15.28
N SER A 149 -2.59 -38.96 14.43
CA SER A 149 -2.44 -38.95 12.96
C SER A 149 -3.72 -38.41 12.32
N ALA A 150 -3.61 -37.87 11.10
CA ALA A 150 -4.73 -37.41 10.31
C ALA A 150 -4.48 -37.69 8.82
N THR A 151 -5.56 -37.75 8.06
CA THR A 151 -5.50 -37.96 6.60
C THR A 151 -5.69 -36.64 5.88
N ILE A 152 -4.81 -36.35 4.95
CA ILE A 152 -4.90 -35.17 4.09
C ILE A 152 -6.08 -35.30 3.13
N ALA A 153 -6.82 -34.23 2.89
CA ALA A 153 -7.89 -34.21 1.91
C ALA A 153 -7.39 -34.56 0.52
N ALA A 154 -8.23 -35.27 -0.26
CA ALA A 154 -7.84 -35.72 -1.61
C ALA A 154 -7.85 -34.60 -2.65
N VAL A 155 -8.62 -33.54 -2.45
CA VAL A 155 -8.80 -32.44 -3.41
C VAL A 155 -8.59 -31.09 -2.72
N SER A 156 -7.95 -30.17 -3.43
CA SER A 156 -7.66 -28.80 -2.92
C SER A 156 -7.05 -28.79 -1.52
N HIS A 157 -6.13 -29.72 -1.28
CA HIS A 157 -5.60 -30.01 0.07
C HIS A 157 -4.57 -28.99 0.54
N THR A 158 -3.94 -28.22 -0.34
CA THR A 158 -2.88 -27.29 -0.02
C THR A 158 -2.91 -26.06 -0.91
N GLY A 159 -2.39 -24.96 -0.43
CA GLY A 159 -2.25 -23.68 -1.13
C GLY A 159 -1.77 -22.58 -0.19
N GLY A 160 -1.72 -21.35 -0.68
CA GLY A 160 -1.30 -20.20 0.10
C GLY A 160 -2.33 -19.80 1.15
N ALA A 161 -1.85 -19.42 2.31
CA ALA A 161 -2.60 -18.82 3.41
C ALA A 161 -1.93 -17.52 3.85
N SER A 162 -2.51 -16.80 4.78
CA SER A 162 -1.89 -15.61 5.36
C SER A 162 -2.18 -15.51 6.85
N ILE A 163 -1.14 -15.16 7.61
CA ILE A 163 -1.23 -14.95 9.06
C ILE A 163 -0.57 -13.63 9.45
N VAL A 164 -0.96 -13.15 10.59
CA VAL A 164 -0.29 -12.06 11.28
C VAL A 164 0.02 -12.48 12.71
N SER A 165 1.20 -12.15 13.18
CA SER A 165 1.63 -12.44 14.55
C SER A 165 2.06 -11.15 15.24
N ILE A 166 1.76 -11.04 16.52
CA ILE A 166 2.24 -9.97 17.39
C ILE A 166 3.07 -10.58 18.52
N ASN A 167 4.23 -10.00 18.76
CA ASN A 167 5.06 -10.36 19.88
C ASN A 167 4.55 -9.73 21.18
N ARG A 168 5.00 -10.28 22.32
CA ARG A 168 4.72 -9.68 23.63
C ARG A 168 5.19 -8.24 23.69
N GLY A 169 4.31 -7.33 24.17
CA GLY A 169 4.62 -5.92 24.24
C GLY A 169 3.72 -5.15 25.24
N VAL A 170 4.03 -3.88 25.43
CA VAL A 170 3.26 -2.98 26.28
C VAL A 170 2.70 -1.85 25.42
N TYR A 171 1.43 -1.57 25.59
CA TYR A 171 0.69 -0.50 24.91
C TYR A 171 0.12 0.48 25.93
N PHE A 172 0.11 1.77 25.59
CA PHE A 172 -0.56 2.79 26.38
C PHE A 172 -2.01 2.91 25.91
N VAL A 173 -2.96 2.51 26.74
CA VAL A 173 -4.39 2.40 26.37
C VAL A 173 -5.26 2.90 27.52
N ASN A 174 -6.16 3.84 27.23
CA ASN A 174 -7.10 4.42 28.20
C ASN A 174 -6.42 4.92 29.49
N GLY A 175 -5.19 5.44 29.38
CA GLY A 175 -4.41 5.91 30.51
C GLY A 175 -3.63 4.84 31.28
N PHE A 176 -3.62 3.59 30.81
CA PHE A 176 -2.88 2.47 31.40
C PHE A 176 -1.79 1.94 30.48
N PHE A 177 -0.73 1.41 31.07
CA PHE A 177 0.28 0.62 30.37
C PHE A 177 -0.14 -0.84 30.38
N VAL A 178 -0.74 -1.31 29.29
CA VAL A 178 -1.37 -2.62 29.19
C VAL A 178 -0.43 -3.61 28.50
N LEU A 179 -0.23 -4.77 29.12
CA LEU A 179 0.55 -5.87 28.53
C LEU A 179 -0.30 -6.60 27.47
N CYS A 180 0.22 -6.65 26.25
CA CYS A 180 -0.25 -7.53 25.18
C CYS A 180 0.60 -8.78 25.16
N LEU A 181 -0.01 -9.95 25.28
CA LEU A 181 0.68 -11.23 25.11
C LEU A 181 0.93 -11.51 23.62
N ALA A 182 1.87 -12.41 23.33
CA ALA A 182 2.09 -12.88 21.96
C ALA A 182 0.83 -13.59 21.44
N GLN A 183 0.41 -13.26 20.22
CA GLN A 183 -0.79 -13.80 19.58
C GLN A 183 -0.53 -14.01 18.09
N THR A 184 -1.21 -14.98 17.50
CA THR A 184 -1.22 -15.22 16.06
C THR A 184 -2.65 -15.27 15.56
N LEU A 185 -2.93 -14.61 14.44
CA LEU A 185 -4.25 -14.54 13.83
C LEU A 185 -4.16 -14.96 12.36
N VAL A 186 -5.01 -15.87 11.95
CA VAL A 186 -5.17 -16.23 10.53
C VAL A 186 -5.98 -15.14 9.83
N LEU A 187 -5.35 -14.50 8.84
CA LEU A 187 -6.02 -13.47 8.02
C LEU A 187 -6.92 -14.13 6.99
N GLU A 188 -6.35 -14.97 6.14
CA GLU A 188 -7.08 -15.78 5.17
C GLU A 188 -6.58 -17.21 5.20
N LYS A 189 -7.53 -18.16 5.28
CA LYS A 189 -7.21 -19.58 5.29
C LYS A 189 -6.67 -20.06 3.93
N TYR A 190 -7.21 -19.50 2.83
CA TYR A 190 -7.04 -20.03 1.48
C TYR A 190 -6.56 -18.96 0.49
N SER A 191 -5.97 -17.88 0.99
CA SER A 191 -5.40 -16.82 0.16
C SER A 191 -4.17 -16.22 0.83
N ASN A 192 -3.19 -15.89 0.02
CA ASN A 192 -1.98 -15.17 0.42
C ASN A 192 -2.04 -13.67 0.08
N THR A 193 -3.19 -13.17 -0.38
CA THR A 193 -3.43 -11.77 -0.74
C THR A 193 -4.49 -11.12 0.15
N PRO A 194 -4.30 -11.09 1.49
CA PRO A 194 -5.27 -10.49 2.40
C PRO A 194 -5.37 -8.99 2.20
N THR A 195 -6.58 -8.44 2.43
CA THR A 195 -6.83 -7.00 2.45
C THR A 195 -7.58 -6.65 3.72
N TYR A 196 -6.84 -6.21 4.75
CA TYR A 196 -7.37 -5.96 6.09
C TYR A 196 -6.65 -4.82 6.81
N ARG A 197 -7.38 -4.22 7.73
CA ARG A 197 -6.83 -3.45 8.84
C ARG A 197 -6.55 -4.41 10.00
N ILE A 198 -5.34 -4.46 10.47
CA ILE A 198 -4.86 -5.35 11.52
C ILE A 198 -4.51 -4.53 12.75
N GLY A 199 -4.98 -4.94 13.90
CA GLY A 199 -4.74 -4.20 15.13
C GLY A 199 -5.19 -4.95 16.38
N LEU A 200 -5.23 -4.23 17.48
CA LEU A 200 -5.64 -4.75 18.78
C LEU A 200 -7.04 -4.24 19.12
N THR A 201 -7.93 -5.14 19.48
CA THR A 201 -9.20 -4.79 20.10
C THR A 201 -9.02 -4.69 21.60
N THR A 202 -9.47 -3.58 22.18
CA THR A 202 -9.42 -3.32 23.60
C THR A 202 -10.73 -3.77 24.25
N THR A 203 -10.66 -4.56 25.31
CA THR A 203 -11.80 -5.00 26.10
C THR A 203 -11.57 -4.72 27.56
N GLU A 204 -12.47 -3.97 28.18
CA GLU A 204 -12.49 -3.71 29.63
C GLU A 204 -13.39 -4.73 30.32
N SER A 205 -12.95 -5.25 31.44
CA SER A 205 -13.72 -6.20 32.24
C SER A 205 -13.44 -6.09 33.72
N ILE A 206 -14.41 -6.48 34.53
CA ILE A 206 -14.25 -6.65 35.97
C ILE A 206 -14.22 -8.14 36.26
N VAL A 207 -13.18 -8.61 36.91
CA VAL A 207 -12.96 -10.00 37.27
C VAL A 207 -13.13 -10.16 38.78
N ASP A 208 -13.98 -11.10 39.17
CA ASP A 208 -14.25 -11.45 40.56
C ASP A 208 -13.74 -12.88 40.88
N SER A 209 -13.88 -13.27 42.13
CA SER A 209 -13.46 -14.59 42.60
C SER A 209 -14.31 -15.74 42.07
N THR A 210 -15.47 -15.49 41.42
CA THR A 210 -16.26 -16.51 40.76
C THR A 210 -15.78 -16.79 39.35
N SER A 211 -15.23 -15.76 38.70
CA SER A 211 -14.62 -15.85 37.36
C SER A 211 -13.17 -16.32 37.41
N ASP A 212 -12.44 -15.98 38.49
CA ASP A 212 -11.04 -16.35 38.69
C ASP A 212 -10.82 -16.81 40.15
N THR A 213 -10.71 -18.11 40.34
CA THR A 213 -10.51 -18.72 41.67
C THR A 213 -9.17 -18.38 42.32
N SER A 214 -8.21 -17.84 41.57
CA SER A 214 -6.95 -17.33 42.15
C SER A 214 -7.14 -16.10 43.05
N LEU A 215 -8.30 -15.47 42.98
CA LEU A 215 -8.71 -14.36 43.83
C LEU A 215 -9.33 -14.80 45.17
N LEU A 216 -9.44 -16.09 45.43
CA LEU A 216 -9.80 -16.62 46.72
C LEU A 216 -8.61 -16.59 47.67
N ASP A 217 -8.88 -16.48 48.98
CA ASP A 217 -7.83 -16.52 50.00
C ASP A 217 -7.10 -17.88 49.97
N PRO A 218 -5.79 -17.92 49.72
CA PRO A 218 -5.02 -19.15 49.62
C PRO A 218 -4.69 -19.78 50.97
N SER A 219 -5.09 -19.18 52.11
CA SER A 219 -4.74 -19.67 53.45
C SER A 219 -5.43 -20.99 53.73
N ALA A 220 -4.68 -22.08 53.69
CA ALA A 220 -5.20 -23.40 54.00
C ALA A 220 -5.30 -23.60 55.53
N GLY A 221 -6.41 -24.21 55.99
CA GLY A 221 -6.58 -24.57 57.40
C GLY A 221 -6.97 -23.44 58.35
N THR A 222 -7.35 -22.29 57.79
CA THR A 222 -7.87 -21.13 58.55
C THR A 222 -9.36 -20.93 58.29
N THR A 223 -10.02 -20.13 59.15
CA THR A 223 -11.43 -19.77 58.99
C THR A 223 -11.70 -18.93 57.71
N ASN A 224 -10.67 -18.32 57.15
CA ASN A 224 -10.76 -17.47 55.96
C ASN A 224 -10.39 -18.25 54.67
N ALA A 225 -10.07 -19.52 54.75
CA ALA A 225 -9.74 -20.32 53.57
C ALA A 225 -10.86 -20.19 52.49
N ASN A 226 -10.45 -19.90 51.25
CA ASN A 226 -11.35 -19.66 50.12
C ASN A 226 -12.31 -18.45 50.29
N ALA A 227 -12.06 -17.52 51.21
CA ALA A 227 -12.85 -16.30 51.26
C ALA A 227 -12.65 -15.47 49.97
N PRO A 228 -13.72 -14.88 49.41
CA PRO A 228 -13.61 -14.08 48.18
C PRO A 228 -12.78 -12.84 48.41
N GLY A 229 -11.78 -12.62 47.56
CA GLY A 229 -10.97 -11.43 47.53
C GLY A 229 -11.64 -10.25 46.79
N ALA A 230 -10.97 -9.13 46.77
CA ALA A 230 -11.44 -7.95 46.03
C ALA A 230 -11.48 -8.22 44.52
N THR A 231 -12.42 -7.63 43.82
CA THR A 231 -12.50 -7.66 42.35
C THR A 231 -11.34 -6.92 41.67
N ARG A 232 -11.06 -7.24 40.43
CA ARG A 232 -9.98 -6.65 39.63
C ARG A 232 -10.54 -6.03 38.36
N PHE A 233 -10.11 -4.81 38.05
CA PHE A 233 -10.30 -4.22 36.75
C PHE A 233 -9.22 -4.74 35.80
N LYS A 234 -9.61 -5.16 34.60
CA LYS A 234 -8.72 -5.74 33.60
C LYS A 234 -8.99 -5.12 32.24
N ILE A 235 -7.91 -4.72 31.55
CA ILE A 235 -7.92 -4.37 30.13
C ILE A 235 -7.20 -5.47 29.38
N THR A 236 -7.87 -6.04 28.37
CA THR A 236 -7.32 -7.10 27.53
C THR A 236 -7.14 -6.57 26.12
N LEU A 237 -6.00 -6.87 25.51
CA LEU A 237 -5.68 -6.55 24.12
C LEU A 237 -5.69 -7.85 23.30
N THR A 238 -6.60 -7.92 22.33
CA THR A 238 -6.76 -9.10 21.46
C THR A 238 -6.46 -8.72 20.03
N LEU A 239 -5.57 -9.48 19.37
CA LEU A 239 -5.23 -9.29 17.97
C LEU A 239 -6.45 -9.57 17.10
N ALA A 240 -6.83 -8.63 16.26
CA ALA A 240 -8.02 -8.70 15.42
C ALA A 240 -7.75 -8.14 14.02
N LYS A 241 -8.57 -8.57 13.07
CA LYS A 241 -8.63 -8.03 11.71
C LYS A 241 -9.97 -7.34 11.47
N LYS A 242 -9.95 -6.25 10.72
CA LYS A 242 -11.16 -5.56 10.23
C LYS A 242 -11.06 -5.37 8.74
N THR A 243 -12.18 -5.44 8.04
CA THR A 243 -12.22 -5.17 6.60
C THR A 243 -11.85 -3.72 6.32
N THR A 244 -11.14 -3.49 5.23
CA THR A 244 -10.95 -2.15 4.68
C THR A 244 -12.19 -1.82 3.87
N THR A 245 -13.10 -1.04 4.40
CA THR A 245 -14.09 -0.35 3.57
C THR A 245 -13.45 0.95 3.11
N SER A 246 -13.45 1.20 1.81
CA SER A 246 -12.74 2.33 1.20
C SER A 246 -13.39 3.68 1.49
N THR A 247 -14.61 3.69 1.99
CA THR A 247 -15.31 4.91 2.41
C THR A 247 -14.77 5.47 3.72
N ASP A 248 -13.74 4.86 4.33
CA ASP A 248 -13.46 5.12 5.71
C ASP A 248 -12.01 5.42 6.12
N PRO A 249 -11.39 6.50 5.62
CA PRO A 249 -10.36 7.17 6.40
C PRO A 249 -10.95 7.87 7.66
N VAL A 250 -12.26 8.12 7.69
CA VAL A 250 -12.94 8.79 8.81
C VAL A 250 -13.51 7.78 9.81
N ALA A 251 -14.06 6.65 9.38
CA ALA A 251 -14.54 5.61 10.28
C ALA A 251 -13.39 4.79 10.93
N ALA A 252 -12.16 4.85 10.40
CA ALA A 252 -10.98 4.40 11.14
C ALA A 252 -10.85 5.06 12.52
N ASN A 253 -11.36 6.28 12.66
CA ASN A 253 -11.43 7.00 13.93
C ASN A 253 -12.71 6.70 14.73
N ALA A 254 -13.72 6.05 14.14
CA ALA A 254 -14.98 5.71 14.82
C ALA A 254 -14.88 4.43 15.64
N ASP A 255 -13.89 3.59 15.41
CA ASP A 255 -13.62 2.38 16.19
C ASP A 255 -12.83 2.72 17.45
N SER A 256 -13.50 3.28 18.46
CA SER A 256 -12.88 3.71 19.72
C SER A 256 -12.13 2.59 20.46
N ASN A 257 -12.43 1.33 20.16
CA ASN A 257 -11.85 0.16 20.82
C ASN A 257 -10.86 -0.61 19.94
N PHE A 258 -10.44 -0.05 18.81
CA PHE A 258 -9.53 -0.71 17.88
C PHE A 258 -8.27 0.12 17.62
N ILE A 259 -7.13 -0.44 17.97
CA ILE A 259 -5.82 0.17 17.75
C ILE A 259 -5.23 -0.41 16.47
N GLU A 260 -5.23 0.36 15.37
CA GLU A 260 -4.66 -0.09 14.10
C GLU A 260 -3.13 -0.10 14.16
N LEU A 261 -2.51 -1.25 13.91
CA LEU A 261 -1.06 -1.45 13.91
C LEU A 261 -0.50 -1.63 12.51
N MET A 262 -1.27 -2.26 11.62
CA MET A 262 -0.86 -2.55 10.25
C MET A 262 -2.08 -2.49 9.32
N ARG A 263 -1.85 -2.04 8.09
CA ARG A 263 -2.82 -2.15 7.01
C ARG A 263 -2.20 -2.93 5.88
N VAL A 264 -2.95 -3.87 5.36
CA VAL A 264 -2.51 -4.76 4.27
C VAL A 264 -3.51 -4.64 3.13
N SER A 265 -3.03 -4.49 1.92
CA SER A 265 -3.81 -4.49 0.69
C SER A 265 -3.22 -5.50 -0.27
N SER A 266 -4.04 -6.45 -0.73
CA SER A 266 -3.63 -7.52 -1.65
C SER A 266 -2.32 -8.21 -1.23
N GLY A 267 -2.18 -8.49 0.08
CA GLY A 267 -1.00 -9.15 0.64
C GLY A 267 0.20 -8.24 0.92
N THR A 268 0.15 -6.98 0.51
CA THR A 268 1.25 -6.03 0.72
C THR A 268 0.95 -5.06 1.86
N PRO A 269 1.85 -4.88 2.84
CA PRO A 269 1.68 -3.89 3.89
C PRO A 269 1.73 -2.46 3.32
N THR A 270 0.65 -1.70 3.48
CA THR A 270 0.57 -0.29 3.05
C THR A 270 0.82 0.69 4.20
N LYS A 271 0.59 0.24 5.44
CA LYS A 271 0.89 1.00 6.66
C LYS A 271 1.38 0.05 7.75
N HIS A 272 2.41 0.44 8.46
CA HIS A 272 2.94 -0.32 9.60
C HIS A 272 3.44 0.61 10.69
N VAL A 273 2.86 0.48 11.89
CA VAL A 273 3.27 1.25 13.07
C VAL A 273 4.44 0.53 13.75
N LYS A 274 5.68 0.92 13.38
CA LYS A 274 6.92 0.29 13.92
C LYS A 274 7.37 0.89 15.24
N TYR A 275 7.10 2.18 15.45
CA TYR A 275 7.63 2.97 16.56
C TYR A 275 6.51 3.48 17.46
N PRO A 276 6.82 3.90 18.71
CA PRO A 276 5.87 4.60 19.54
C PRO A 276 5.31 5.83 18.82
N VAL A 277 4.01 6.05 18.96
CA VAL A 277 3.35 7.27 18.50
C VAL A 277 3.22 8.19 19.73
N TYR A 278 3.79 9.38 19.63
CA TYR A 278 3.82 10.30 20.74
C TYR A 278 2.59 11.22 20.75
N GLY A 279 2.28 11.76 21.93
CA GLY A 279 1.16 12.65 22.16
C GLY A 279 1.53 14.14 21.98
N GLU A 280 1.34 14.94 23.03
CA GLU A 280 1.60 16.39 22.98
C GLU A 280 3.07 16.74 22.76
N ILE A 281 4.00 15.87 23.20
CA ILE A 281 5.43 16.06 22.99
C ILE A 281 5.77 16.05 21.48
N GLU A 282 5.14 15.16 20.72
CA GLU A 282 5.35 15.09 19.25
C GLU A 282 4.90 16.37 18.55
N LYS A 283 3.75 16.91 18.95
CA LYS A 283 3.26 18.19 18.40
C LYS A 283 4.25 19.34 18.62
N THR A 284 4.87 19.37 19.79
CA THR A 284 5.87 20.39 20.13
C THR A 284 7.14 20.21 19.30
N LEU A 285 7.63 18.98 19.17
CA LEU A 285 8.81 18.66 18.37
C LEU A 285 8.53 18.90 16.87
N ALA A 286 7.37 18.48 16.37
CA ALA A 286 6.97 18.70 14.98
C ALA A 286 6.93 20.20 14.65
N ARG A 287 6.32 21.03 15.51
CA ARG A 287 6.31 22.48 15.31
C ARG A 287 7.74 23.06 15.22
N ARG A 288 8.63 22.67 16.15
CA ARG A 288 10.03 23.12 16.10
C ARG A 288 10.75 22.69 14.84
N THR A 289 10.59 21.43 14.43
CA THR A 289 11.18 20.90 13.18
C THR A 289 10.68 21.68 11.97
N TYR A 290 9.39 21.98 11.93
CA TYR A 290 8.80 22.74 10.83
C TYR A 290 9.27 24.21 10.82
N ASP A 291 9.36 24.84 12.00
CA ASP A 291 9.84 26.22 12.12
C ASP A 291 11.32 26.37 11.68
N GLU A 292 12.14 25.32 11.89
CA GLU A 292 13.56 25.31 11.53
C GLU A 292 13.82 24.89 10.09
N SER A 293 13.10 23.90 9.57
CA SER A 293 13.45 23.21 8.31
C SER A 293 12.33 23.21 7.26
N GLY A 294 11.10 23.60 7.64
CA GLY A 294 9.95 23.48 6.75
C GLY A 294 9.61 22.03 6.42
N ASP A 295 8.95 21.83 5.27
CA ASP A 295 8.69 20.50 4.73
C ASP A 295 9.90 20.00 3.94
N TYR A 296 10.34 18.77 4.18
CA TYR A 296 11.47 18.21 3.43
C TYR A 296 11.35 16.68 3.29
N THR A 297 12.00 16.17 2.24
CA THR A 297 12.04 14.75 1.89
C THR A 297 13.40 14.17 2.26
N ILE A 298 13.41 13.08 3.01
CA ILE A 298 14.64 12.32 3.34
C ILE A 298 14.92 11.28 2.26
N ARG A 299 13.89 10.51 1.91
CA ARG A 299 13.92 9.52 0.83
C ARG A 299 12.79 9.86 -0.12
N PRO A 300 13.08 10.20 -1.38
CA PRO A 300 12.05 10.57 -2.33
C PRO A 300 11.03 9.44 -2.50
N PHE A 301 9.82 9.83 -2.87
CA PHE A 301 8.75 8.92 -3.26
C PHE A 301 8.76 8.85 -4.78
N PRO A 302 9.32 7.81 -5.40
CA PRO A 302 9.22 7.63 -6.84
C PRO A 302 7.74 7.56 -7.23
N VAL A 303 7.38 8.26 -8.30
CA VAL A 303 6.01 8.29 -8.83
C VAL A 303 6.03 7.74 -10.23
N GLU A 304 5.21 6.74 -10.48
CA GLU A 304 4.96 6.19 -11.80
C GLU A 304 3.48 6.37 -12.14
N ILE A 305 3.18 6.77 -13.37
CA ILE A 305 1.79 6.84 -13.85
C ILE A 305 1.53 5.58 -14.67
N ILE A 306 0.59 4.81 -14.23
CA ILE A 306 0.16 3.56 -14.86
C ILE A 306 -1.30 3.65 -15.28
N ASP A 307 -1.72 2.80 -16.22
CA ASP A 307 -3.14 2.64 -16.51
C ASP A 307 -3.87 2.10 -15.29
N HIS A 308 -5.03 2.68 -15.01
CA HIS A 308 -5.87 2.21 -13.92
C HIS A 308 -6.28 0.76 -14.18
N GLN A 309 -5.74 -0.13 -13.38
CA GLN A 309 -6.13 -1.53 -13.31
C GLN A 309 -7.14 -1.66 -12.17
N GLY A 310 -8.41 -1.62 -12.51
CA GLY A 310 -9.45 -1.91 -11.54
C GLY A 310 -9.69 -3.41 -11.45
N ALA A 311 -10.12 -3.87 -10.29
CA ALA A 311 -10.60 -5.22 -10.05
C ALA A 311 -9.61 -6.37 -10.31
N THR A 312 -9.05 -6.88 -9.26
CA THR A 312 -8.21 -8.09 -9.24
C THR A 312 -9.03 -9.38 -9.24
N GLY A 313 -10.26 -9.36 -9.72
CA GLY A 313 -11.19 -10.48 -9.64
C GLY A 313 -11.51 -11.12 -11.00
N THR A 314 -12.12 -12.28 -10.92
CA THR A 314 -12.69 -12.97 -12.08
C THR A 314 -13.98 -12.26 -12.49
N THR A 315 -14.05 -11.76 -13.73
CA THR A 315 -15.32 -11.31 -14.29
C THR A 315 -15.95 -12.44 -15.08
N ALA A 316 -17.13 -12.86 -14.70
CA ALA A 316 -17.99 -13.60 -15.60
C ALA A 316 -18.71 -12.54 -16.47
N ALA A 317 -18.04 -12.07 -17.51
CA ALA A 317 -18.71 -11.29 -18.53
C ALA A 317 -19.41 -12.27 -19.44
N SER A 318 -20.69 -12.47 -19.21
CA SER A 318 -21.56 -13.13 -20.19
C SER A 318 -21.91 -12.13 -21.31
N SER A 319 -22.65 -12.57 -22.32
CA SER A 319 -23.32 -11.67 -23.27
C SER A 319 -24.26 -10.66 -22.58
N ASP A 320 -24.38 -10.71 -21.28
CA ASP A 320 -25.12 -9.82 -20.41
C ASP A 320 -24.37 -8.52 -20.13
N THR A 321 -25.13 -7.49 -19.84
CA THR A 321 -24.60 -6.18 -19.42
C THR A 321 -24.21 -6.13 -17.95
N THR A 322 -24.35 -7.22 -17.19
CA THR A 322 -23.95 -7.30 -15.79
C THR A 322 -22.57 -7.91 -15.65
N ILE A 323 -21.66 -7.19 -15.03
CA ILE A 323 -20.31 -7.67 -14.69
C ILE A 323 -20.31 -8.09 -13.22
N THR A 324 -19.93 -9.34 -12.97
CA THR A 324 -19.78 -9.88 -11.62
C THR A 324 -18.32 -10.14 -11.33
N GLY A 325 -17.82 -9.53 -10.26
CA GLY A 325 -16.44 -9.69 -9.81
C GLY A 325 -16.32 -10.64 -8.63
N VAL A 326 -15.14 -11.23 -8.49
CA VAL A 326 -14.75 -12.02 -7.31
C VAL A 326 -13.59 -11.31 -6.64
N LEU A 327 -13.71 -10.97 -5.36
CA LEU A 327 -12.72 -10.18 -4.61
C LEU A 327 -12.49 -8.77 -5.20
N THR A 328 -13.51 -8.19 -5.82
CA THR A 328 -13.50 -6.85 -6.41
C THR A 328 -14.07 -5.83 -5.43
N ASP A 329 -13.77 -4.55 -5.65
CA ASP A 329 -14.33 -3.42 -4.90
C ASP A 329 -14.85 -2.35 -5.87
N PHE A 330 -15.87 -2.70 -6.66
CA PHE A 330 -16.40 -1.85 -7.72
C PHE A 330 -16.92 -0.48 -7.21
N GLU A 331 -17.44 -0.44 -5.98
CA GLU A 331 -17.96 0.80 -5.41
C GLU A 331 -16.88 1.87 -5.23
N ASN A 332 -15.62 1.44 -5.07
CA ASN A 332 -14.51 2.32 -4.74
C ASN A 332 -13.52 2.50 -5.90
N GLU A 333 -13.41 1.50 -6.75
CA GLU A 333 -12.48 1.50 -7.90
C GLU A 333 -13.09 2.19 -9.13
N PHE A 334 -14.42 2.21 -9.26
CA PHE A 334 -15.11 2.74 -10.43
C PHE A 334 -16.18 3.78 -10.08
N ALA A 335 -16.60 4.53 -11.07
CA ALA A 335 -17.73 5.44 -10.96
C ALA A 335 -18.70 5.24 -12.12
N VAL A 336 -19.98 5.58 -11.90
CA VAL A 336 -20.98 5.63 -12.96
C VAL A 336 -20.52 6.60 -14.05
N ASN A 337 -20.67 6.20 -15.31
CA ASN A 337 -20.17 6.84 -16.52
C ASN A 337 -18.67 6.66 -16.80
N ASP A 338 -17.93 5.90 -16.03
CA ASP A 338 -16.59 5.49 -16.43
C ASP A 338 -16.69 4.53 -17.63
N SER A 339 -15.77 4.66 -18.58
CA SER A 339 -15.60 3.74 -19.72
C SER A 339 -14.60 2.66 -19.35
N ILE A 340 -14.99 1.41 -19.52
CA ILE A 340 -14.17 0.27 -19.15
C ILE A 340 -13.95 -0.69 -20.31
N TYR A 341 -12.92 -1.51 -20.22
CA TYR A 341 -12.64 -2.61 -21.14
C TYR A 341 -12.02 -3.78 -20.38
N LEU A 342 -12.06 -4.96 -21.00
CA LEU A 342 -11.47 -6.18 -20.45
C LEU A 342 -10.10 -6.45 -21.06
N SER A 343 -9.22 -7.11 -20.30
CA SER A 343 -7.89 -7.50 -20.79
C SER A 343 -7.90 -8.36 -22.06
N SER A 344 -8.97 -9.13 -22.27
CA SER A 344 -9.18 -9.94 -23.49
C SER A 344 -9.76 -9.18 -24.67
N ALA A 345 -10.32 -7.98 -24.45
CA ALA A 345 -11.07 -7.21 -25.45
C ALA A 345 -10.69 -5.73 -25.39
N THR A 346 -9.44 -5.43 -25.70
CA THR A 346 -8.85 -4.08 -25.55
C THR A 346 -9.44 -3.04 -26.51
N THR A 347 -10.21 -3.45 -27.51
CA THR A 347 -10.86 -2.57 -28.48
C THR A 347 -12.36 -2.40 -28.25
N THR A 348 -12.95 -3.14 -27.31
CA THR A 348 -14.38 -3.07 -27.00
C THR A 348 -14.56 -2.35 -25.66
N TYR A 349 -15.28 -1.23 -25.69
CA TYR A 349 -15.49 -0.38 -24.52
C TYR A 349 -16.96 -0.36 -24.11
N ALA A 350 -17.21 -0.32 -22.82
CA ALA A 350 -18.55 -0.14 -22.29
C ALA A 350 -18.55 0.95 -21.20
N THR A 351 -19.64 1.70 -21.11
CA THR A 351 -19.82 2.71 -20.06
C THR A 351 -20.59 2.09 -18.90
N ILE A 352 -20.13 2.32 -17.67
CA ILE A 352 -20.80 1.86 -16.47
C ILE A 352 -22.11 2.62 -16.29
N SER A 353 -23.24 1.92 -16.31
CA SER A 353 -24.57 2.48 -16.12
C SER A 353 -24.95 2.56 -14.64
N SER A 354 -24.58 1.58 -13.85
CA SER A 354 -24.78 1.56 -12.39
C SER A 354 -23.81 0.59 -11.70
N ILE A 355 -23.52 0.87 -10.44
CA ILE A 355 -22.76 -0.01 -9.55
C ILE A 355 -23.72 -0.47 -8.47
N THR A 356 -23.94 -1.79 -8.39
CA THR A 356 -24.92 -2.37 -7.47
C THR A 356 -24.31 -2.61 -6.09
N ASN A 357 -23.07 -3.09 -6.07
CA ASN A 357 -22.31 -3.35 -4.85
C ASN A 357 -20.83 -3.58 -5.23
N SER A 358 -19.98 -3.91 -4.25
CA SER A 358 -18.54 -4.14 -4.44
C SER A 358 -18.21 -5.24 -5.47
N THR A 359 -19.13 -6.17 -5.76
CA THR A 359 -18.91 -7.30 -6.67
C THR A 359 -19.81 -7.31 -7.90
N SER A 360 -20.67 -6.32 -8.08
CA SER A 360 -21.62 -6.29 -9.19
C SER A 360 -21.80 -4.88 -9.75
N MET A 361 -21.64 -4.72 -11.06
CA MET A 361 -21.92 -3.50 -11.80
C MET A 361 -22.61 -3.79 -13.13
N VAL A 362 -23.33 -2.81 -13.66
CA VAL A 362 -24.04 -2.90 -14.93
C VAL A 362 -23.41 -1.92 -15.92
N VAL A 363 -23.16 -2.39 -17.14
CA VAL A 363 -22.61 -1.62 -18.25
C VAL A 363 -23.63 -1.43 -19.35
N GLY A 364 -23.47 -0.36 -20.14
CA GLY A 364 -24.40 -0.01 -21.22
C GLY A 364 -24.32 -0.93 -22.43
N THR A 365 -23.20 -1.63 -22.63
CA THR A 365 -22.95 -2.55 -23.74
C THR A 365 -22.20 -3.76 -23.22
N ALA A 366 -22.56 -4.96 -23.67
CA ALA A 366 -21.86 -6.17 -23.30
C ALA A 366 -20.41 -6.16 -23.80
N LEU A 367 -19.46 -6.53 -22.92
CA LEU A 367 -18.02 -6.57 -23.22
C LEU A 367 -17.53 -7.92 -23.77
N GLY A 368 -18.43 -8.87 -23.93
CA GLY A 368 -18.12 -10.23 -24.36
C GLY A 368 -17.90 -11.20 -23.20
N ASP A 369 -17.76 -12.49 -23.54
CA ASP A 369 -17.54 -13.55 -22.55
C ASP A 369 -16.07 -13.58 -22.11
N GLY A 370 -15.84 -13.60 -20.82
CA GLY A 370 -14.50 -13.72 -20.25
C GLY A 370 -14.53 -14.10 -18.78
N THR A 371 -13.83 -15.16 -18.42
CA THR A 371 -13.56 -15.53 -17.04
C THR A 371 -12.16 -15.07 -16.65
N ALA A 372 -11.95 -14.62 -15.42
CA ALA A 372 -10.67 -14.16 -14.89
C ALA A 372 -10.02 -13.01 -15.68
N GLN A 373 -10.83 -12.01 -16.08
CA GLN A 373 -10.35 -10.87 -16.84
C GLN A 373 -10.05 -9.68 -15.91
N THR A 374 -8.97 -8.98 -16.17
CA THR A 374 -8.73 -7.68 -15.54
C THR A 374 -9.59 -6.63 -16.22
N ILE A 375 -10.26 -5.81 -15.42
CA ILE A 375 -11.06 -4.69 -15.89
C ILE A 375 -10.20 -3.42 -15.82
N TYR A 376 -10.08 -2.75 -16.94
CA TYR A 376 -9.37 -1.48 -17.04
C TYR A 376 -10.34 -0.31 -17.12
N ASN A 377 -10.03 0.76 -16.42
CA ASN A 377 -10.79 2.01 -16.51
C ASN A 377 -10.09 2.98 -17.47
N ARG A 378 -10.74 3.29 -18.58
CA ARG A 378 -10.22 4.18 -19.60
C ARG A 378 -10.15 5.65 -19.16
N ASN A 379 -11.00 6.02 -18.22
CA ASN A 379 -11.16 7.43 -17.79
C ASN A 379 -10.23 7.81 -16.64
N ARG A 380 -9.45 6.86 -16.12
CA ARG A 380 -8.55 7.07 -14.99
C ARG A 380 -7.14 6.56 -15.31
N VAL A 381 -6.20 7.13 -14.60
CA VAL A 381 -4.83 6.62 -14.43
C VAL A 381 -4.56 6.48 -12.95
N SER A 382 -3.68 5.57 -12.60
CA SER A 382 -3.20 5.44 -11.22
C SER A 382 -1.79 5.99 -11.13
N ALA A 383 -1.59 6.91 -10.18
CA ALA A 383 -0.27 7.31 -9.76
C ALA A 383 0.21 6.30 -8.71
N ALA A 384 1.17 5.47 -9.06
CA ALA A 384 1.85 4.59 -8.14
C ALA A 384 2.93 5.38 -7.42
N LEU A 385 2.81 5.53 -6.11
CA LEU A 385 3.74 6.23 -5.24
C LEU A 385 4.51 5.19 -4.44
N ASP A 386 5.77 4.97 -4.78
CA ASP A 386 6.62 4.01 -4.09
C ASP A 386 7.06 4.48 -2.71
N ALA A 387 7.66 3.54 -1.97
CA ALA A 387 8.11 3.77 -0.61
C ALA A 387 9.08 4.94 -0.51
N GLY A 388 8.78 5.87 0.39
CA GLY A 388 9.57 7.06 0.64
C GLY A 388 9.43 7.53 2.09
N LYS A 389 10.17 8.58 2.43
CA LYS A 389 10.15 9.18 3.77
C LYS A 389 10.29 10.69 3.68
N ALA A 390 9.41 11.40 4.36
CA ALA A 390 9.41 12.86 4.41
C ALA A 390 8.96 13.37 5.77
N TYR A 391 9.29 14.64 6.06
CA TYR A 391 8.68 15.39 7.14
C TYR A 391 7.69 16.40 6.56
N VAL A 392 6.44 16.29 6.99
CA VAL A 392 5.35 17.18 6.56
C VAL A 392 4.78 17.88 7.78
N LYS A 393 4.84 19.21 7.79
CA LYS A 393 4.52 20.04 8.97
C LYS A 393 5.28 19.59 10.23
N GLY A 394 6.52 19.08 10.01
CA GLY A 394 7.39 18.56 11.07
C GLY A 394 7.04 17.15 11.56
N TYR A 395 5.96 16.53 11.09
CA TYR A 395 5.64 15.13 11.38
C TYR A 395 6.33 14.20 10.39
N GLU A 396 6.87 13.12 10.91
CA GLU A 396 7.46 12.07 10.08
C GLU A 396 6.36 11.28 9.37
N TYR A 397 6.50 11.14 8.06
CA TYR A 397 5.69 10.26 7.24
C TYR A 397 6.60 9.29 6.48
N GLU A 398 6.38 8.01 6.64
CA GLU A 398 7.06 6.94 5.92
C GLU A 398 6.05 6.01 5.26
N SER A 399 6.16 5.86 3.94
CA SER A 399 5.48 4.80 3.20
C SER A 399 6.43 3.61 3.04
N ILE A 400 5.93 2.41 3.32
CA ILE A 400 6.71 1.16 3.24
C ILE A 400 6.35 0.31 2.02
N GLY A 401 5.30 0.68 1.30
CA GLY A 401 4.85 0.01 0.10
C GLY A 401 4.35 1.02 -0.93
N THR A 402 4.09 0.53 -2.14
CA THR A 402 3.49 1.33 -3.21
C THR A 402 2.05 1.67 -2.86
N ASN A 403 1.72 2.95 -2.87
CA ASN A 403 0.36 3.44 -2.72
C ASN A 403 -0.15 3.94 -4.07
N TYR A 404 -1.38 3.61 -4.40
CA TYR A 404 -2.01 4.02 -5.66
C TYR A 404 -3.02 5.13 -5.41
N VAL A 405 -2.96 6.16 -6.23
CA VAL A 405 -3.93 7.26 -6.23
C VAL A 405 -4.53 7.38 -7.61
N ASP A 406 -5.83 7.13 -7.71
CA ASP A 406 -6.53 7.20 -8.98
C ASP A 406 -6.87 8.64 -9.33
N VAL A 407 -6.45 9.03 -10.53
CA VAL A 407 -6.67 10.36 -11.06
C VAL A 407 -7.48 10.24 -12.34
N LYS A 408 -8.51 11.06 -12.51
CA LYS A 408 -9.23 11.13 -13.77
C LYS A 408 -8.28 11.61 -14.86
N LYS A 409 -8.25 10.88 -15.98
CA LYS A 409 -7.57 11.33 -17.19
C LYS A 409 -8.16 12.69 -17.57
N GLY A 410 -7.31 13.61 -18.01
CA GLY A 410 -7.78 14.86 -18.59
C GLY A 410 -8.77 14.57 -19.74
N ARG A 411 -9.68 15.49 -19.98
CA ARG A 411 -10.57 15.35 -21.13
C ARG A 411 -9.74 15.22 -22.40
N ASP A 412 -10.14 14.31 -23.27
CA ASP A 412 -9.82 14.42 -24.68
C ASP A 412 -10.13 15.84 -25.12
N ILE A 413 -9.32 16.41 -25.98
CA ILE A 413 -9.56 17.74 -26.52
C ILE A 413 -10.94 17.68 -27.19
N LEU A 414 -11.96 18.01 -26.41
CA LEU A 414 -13.20 18.45 -26.98
C LEU A 414 -12.87 19.81 -27.59
N THR A 415 -13.05 19.95 -28.86
CA THR A 415 -13.16 21.23 -29.54
C THR A 415 -14.39 21.95 -28.99
N GLU A 416 -14.33 22.39 -27.75
CA GLU A 416 -15.21 23.41 -27.27
C GLU A 416 -14.68 24.71 -27.86
N THR A 417 -15.36 25.16 -28.89
CA THR A 417 -15.05 26.37 -29.65
C THR A 417 -15.10 27.66 -28.82
N SER A 418 -15.45 27.60 -27.54
CA SER A 418 -15.63 28.76 -26.68
C SER A 418 -14.50 29.01 -25.66
N PHE A 419 -13.61 28.07 -25.40
CA PHE A 419 -12.44 28.31 -24.54
C PHE A 419 -11.25 27.47 -25.04
N PRO A 420 -10.43 27.99 -25.95
CA PRO A 420 -9.14 27.39 -26.22
C PRO A 420 -8.25 27.61 -25.00
N ILE A 421 -8.33 26.74 -24.01
CA ILE A 421 -7.21 26.55 -23.10
C ILE A 421 -6.13 25.89 -23.95
N ASN A 422 -5.28 26.73 -24.51
CA ASN A 422 -4.10 26.25 -25.18
C ASN A 422 -3.03 25.98 -24.10
N PRO A 423 -2.78 24.72 -23.69
CA PRO A 423 -1.77 24.41 -22.70
C PRO A 423 -0.37 24.45 -23.30
N ASN A 424 -0.12 25.31 -24.27
CA ASN A 424 1.14 25.52 -24.97
C ASN A 424 2.19 26.13 -24.05
N PHE A 425 2.50 25.45 -22.97
CA PHE A 425 3.64 25.84 -22.15
C PHE A 425 4.67 24.72 -22.11
N GLY A 426 5.92 25.08 -22.23
CA GLY A 426 7.06 24.18 -22.24
C GLY A 426 7.63 23.95 -23.64
N ASN A 427 8.71 23.19 -23.71
CA ASN A 427 9.37 22.85 -24.94
C ASN A 427 8.53 21.90 -25.76
N SER A 428 8.25 22.24 -27.02
CA SER A 428 7.55 21.36 -27.94
C SER A 428 8.37 21.12 -29.19
N VAL A 429 8.15 19.96 -29.80
CA VAL A 429 8.68 19.59 -31.12
C VAL A 429 7.54 19.21 -32.04
N LYS A 430 7.66 19.58 -33.31
CA LYS A 430 6.71 19.17 -34.34
C LYS A 430 7.04 17.76 -34.81
N VAL A 431 6.08 16.89 -34.75
CA VAL A 431 6.17 15.50 -35.23
C VAL A 431 5.39 15.39 -36.53
N THR A 432 6.08 14.97 -37.57
CA THR A 432 5.51 14.72 -38.90
C THR A 432 5.93 13.36 -39.38
N ASN A 433 5.28 12.85 -40.42
CA ASN A 433 5.69 11.61 -41.10
C ASN A 433 5.74 10.36 -40.20
N PHE A 434 4.92 10.34 -39.17
CA PHE A 434 4.84 9.16 -38.31
C PHE A 434 3.98 8.07 -38.97
N THR A 435 4.44 6.84 -38.86
CA THR A 435 3.68 5.65 -39.25
C THR A 435 2.76 5.31 -38.08
N ALA A 436 1.48 5.54 -38.29
CA ALA A 436 0.49 5.04 -37.36
C ALA A 436 0.26 3.56 -37.64
N GLY A 437 0.87 2.72 -36.84
CA GLY A 437 0.28 1.42 -36.57
C GLY A 437 -1.04 1.61 -35.80
N ASN A 438 -1.62 0.55 -35.28
CA ASN A 438 -2.85 0.57 -34.48
C ASN A 438 -2.79 1.48 -33.22
N SER A 439 -1.67 2.18 -33.01
CA SER A 439 -1.41 3.03 -31.85
C SER A 439 -1.72 4.52 -32.07
N LEU A 440 -2.17 4.94 -33.25
CA LEU A 440 -2.50 6.36 -33.46
C LEU A 440 -3.72 6.80 -32.68
N GLU A 441 -4.71 5.94 -32.51
CA GLU A 441 -5.84 6.20 -31.63
C GLU A 441 -5.40 6.39 -30.18
N SER A 442 -4.38 5.65 -29.74
CA SER A 442 -3.80 5.83 -28.41
C SER A 442 -3.01 7.12 -28.29
N LEU A 443 -2.42 7.62 -29.37
CA LEU A 443 -1.67 8.87 -29.39
C LEU A 443 -2.57 10.12 -29.48
N THR A 444 -3.67 10.03 -30.23
CA THR A 444 -4.52 11.19 -30.53
C THR A 444 -5.83 11.19 -29.77
N GLY A 445 -6.35 10.04 -29.38
CA GLY A 445 -7.59 9.93 -28.60
C GLY A 445 -7.41 10.06 -27.09
N ASN A 446 -6.18 10.13 -26.61
CA ASN A 446 -5.90 10.19 -25.19
C ASN A 446 -4.62 11.00 -24.91
N PRO A 447 -4.73 12.33 -24.71
CA PRO A 447 -3.59 13.19 -24.46
C PRO A 447 -2.81 12.83 -23.18
N PHE A 448 -3.39 12.00 -22.32
CA PHE A 448 -2.73 11.44 -21.15
C PHE A 448 -2.60 9.92 -21.27
N ASN A 449 -2.05 9.44 -22.39
CA ASN A 449 -1.66 8.05 -22.45
C ASN A 449 -0.52 7.82 -21.42
N PRO A 450 -0.75 7.06 -20.36
CA PRO A 450 0.27 6.82 -19.33
C PRO A 450 1.50 6.11 -19.88
N GLU A 451 1.38 5.34 -20.93
CA GLU A 451 2.53 4.75 -21.61
C GLU A 451 3.50 5.82 -22.16
N LEU A 452 2.97 6.94 -22.69
CA LEU A 452 3.81 8.06 -23.14
C LEU A 452 4.56 8.75 -21.99
N LEU A 453 3.94 8.81 -20.83
CA LEU A 453 4.53 9.43 -19.64
C LEU A 453 5.57 8.53 -18.97
N SER A 454 5.41 7.21 -19.04
CA SER A 454 6.31 6.23 -18.43
C SER A 454 7.52 5.89 -19.30
N VAL A 455 7.40 6.02 -20.62
CA VAL A 455 8.47 5.66 -21.57
C VAL A 455 9.42 6.83 -21.77
N THR A 456 10.71 6.53 -21.76
CA THR A 456 11.75 7.47 -22.14
C THR A 456 12.11 7.31 -23.61
N TYR A 457 12.02 8.41 -24.35
CA TYR A 457 12.30 8.44 -25.77
C TYR A 457 13.72 8.95 -26.03
N ASP A 458 14.42 8.30 -26.96
CA ASP A 458 15.73 8.74 -27.43
C ASP A 458 15.59 9.95 -28.37
N VAL A 459 16.34 10.99 -28.10
CA VAL A 459 16.40 12.18 -28.95
C VAL A 459 17.60 12.07 -29.86
N HIS A 460 17.38 12.11 -31.16
CA HIS A 460 18.42 12.04 -32.19
C HIS A 460 18.51 13.33 -32.98
N CYS A 461 19.73 13.66 -33.42
CA CYS A 461 19.96 14.78 -34.31
C CYS A 461 19.50 14.43 -35.74
N VAL A 462 18.73 15.31 -36.35
CA VAL A 462 18.41 15.21 -37.77
C VAL A 462 19.23 16.23 -38.52
N PRO A 463 20.13 15.82 -39.42
CA PRO A 463 20.89 16.79 -40.25
C PRO A 463 19.91 17.50 -41.18
N LEU A 464 19.91 18.82 -41.14
CA LEU A 464 19.04 19.70 -41.94
C LEU A 464 19.42 19.76 -43.43
N ALA A 465 20.48 19.12 -43.84
CA ALA A 465 21.10 19.34 -45.15
C ALA A 465 20.34 18.85 -46.38
N ASN A 466 19.25 18.09 -46.23
CA ASN A 466 18.49 17.51 -47.34
C ASN A 466 17.00 17.75 -47.33
N ILE A 467 16.55 18.91 -46.91
CA ILE A 467 15.11 19.27 -46.97
C ILE A 467 14.71 19.71 -48.37
N VAL A 468 15.38 19.33 -49.40
CA VAL A 468 15.09 19.87 -50.75
C VAL A 468 14.22 18.91 -51.53
N SER A 469 13.34 18.19 -51.17
CA SER A 469 12.26 17.69 -52.03
C SER A 469 11.63 16.35 -51.73
N THR A 470 12.01 15.64 -50.72
CA THR A 470 11.33 14.40 -50.34
C THR A 470 11.13 14.33 -48.85
N ASN A 471 9.91 14.01 -48.41
CA ASN A 471 9.51 13.86 -47.00
C ASN A 471 10.21 12.68 -46.26
N THR A 472 11.38 12.27 -46.71
CA THR A 472 12.18 11.25 -46.07
C THR A 472 13.34 11.87 -45.31
N HIS A 473 13.17 11.99 -44.00
CA HIS A 473 14.24 12.40 -43.11
C HIS A 473 15.02 11.15 -42.66
N THR A 474 16.29 11.09 -43.02
CA THR A 474 17.20 10.09 -42.44
C THR A 474 17.78 10.69 -41.16
N TYR A 475 17.39 10.18 -40.01
CA TYR A 475 17.97 10.61 -38.74
C TYR A 475 19.41 10.10 -38.61
N ASN A 476 20.23 10.91 -37.96
CA ASN A 476 21.56 10.46 -37.54
C ASN A 476 21.40 9.45 -36.41
N SER A 477 22.06 8.31 -36.49
CA SER A 477 22.04 7.27 -35.44
C SER A 477 22.67 7.72 -34.11
N THR A 478 23.24 8.93 -34.06
CA THR A 478 23.83 9.46 -32.82
C THR A 478 22.76 9.98 -31.89
N LYS A 479 22.60 9.30 -30.78
CA LYS A 479 21.70 9.69 -29.69
C LYS A 479 22.20 11.00 -29.06
N MET A 480 21.34 12.00 -29.00
CA MET A 480 21.59 13.29 -28.35
C MET A 480 21.14 13.34 -26.89
N GLY A 481 20.24 12.46 -26.51
CA GLY A 481 19.68 12.46 -25.18
C GLY A 481 18.45 11.62 -25.09
N THR A 482 17.74 11.79 -24.01
CA THR A 482 16.46 11.15 -23.72
C THR A 482 15.46 12.19 -23.25
N THR A 483 14.19 11.96 -23.51
CA THR A 483 13.09 12.83 -23.08
C THR A 483 11.84 12.01 -22.83
N ARG A 484 10.90 12.57 -22.08
CA ARG A 484 9.54 12.06 -21.95
C ARG A 484 8.57 12.99 -22.64
N ILE A 485 7.45 12.47 -23.13
CA ILE A 485 6.41 13.23 -23.77
C ILE A 485 5.26 13.41 -22.78
N ARG A 486 4.96 14.66 -22.46
CA ARG A 486 3.85 14.99 -21.56
C ARG A 486 2.51 14.97 -22.27
N GLN A 487 2.47 15.49 -23.50
CA GLN A 487 1.26 15.69 -24.27
C GLN A 487 1.60 15.73 -25.76
N ILE A 488 0.69 15.27 -26.58
CA ILE A 488 0.77 15.41 -28.04
C ILE A 488 -0.53 16.08 -28.48
N ASP A 489 -0.41 17.22 -29.15
CA ASP A 489 -1.53 17.98 -29.70
C ASP A 489 -1.53 17.92 -31.22
N TYR A 490 -2.71 17.89 -31.81
CA TYR A 490 -2.86 18.03 -33.24
C TYR A 490 -2.65 19.48 -33.65
N SER A 491 -1.76 19.71 -34.63
CA SER A 491 -1.44 21.04 -35.13
C SER A 491 -2.12 21.29 -36.49
N SER A 492 -1.99 20.39 -37.45
CA SER A 492 -2.56 20.54 -38.79
C SER A 492 -2.46 19.25 -39.62
N GLY A 493 -3.09 19.27 -40.82
CA GLY A 493 -2.99 18.17 -41.78
C GLY A 493 -4.09 17.12 -41.64
N ALA A 494 -3.98 16.03 -42.34
CA ALA A 494 -4.94 14.93 -42.30
C ALA A 494 -4.29 13.63 -41.86
N PHE A 495 -4.97 12.91 -40.97
CA PHE A 495 -4.62 11.54 -40.59
C PHE A 495 -5.12 10.59 -41.67
N THR A 496 -4.23 9.78 -42.24
CA THR A 496 -4.60 8.69 -43.12
C THR A 496 -4.05 7.39 -42.59
N ASN A 497 -4.82 6.35 -42.72
CA ASN A 497 -4.47 5.00 -42.23
C ASN A 497 -3.31 4.33 -43.00
N THR A 498 -2.76 5.01 -43.99
CA THR A 498 -1.67 4.49 -44.81
C THR A 498 -0.44 5.36 -44.63
N SER A 499 0.70 4.75 -44.43
CA SER A 499 1.98 5.42 -44.12
C SER A 499 2.49 6.41 -45.19
N THR A 500 1.89 6.39 -46.39
CA THR A 500 2.34 7.20 -47.52
C THR A 500 1.59 8.49 -47.75
N SER A 501 0.52 8.75 -47.00
CA SER A 501 -0.34 9.92 -47.22
C SER A 501 -0.66 10.69 -45.95
N ASN A 502 0.04 10.42 -44.88
CA ASN A 502 -0.19 11.09 -43.60
C ASN A 502 0.46 12.48 -43.64
N THR A 503 -0.35 13.54 -43.72
CA THR A 503 0.10 14.93 -43.68
C THR A 503 -0.11 15.57 -42.31
N ALA A 504 -0.56 14.81 -41.31
CA ALA A 504 -0.78 15.33 -39.97
C ALA A 504 0.53 15.82 -39.34
N VAL A 505 0.44 16.94 -38.67
CA VAL A 505 1.49 17.55 -37.86
C VAL A 505 0.98 17.58 -36.42
N LEU A 506 1.77 17.00 -35.55
CA LEU A 506 1.50 16.97 -34.11
C LEU A 506 2.53 17.84 -33.40
N ASP A 507 2.13 18.50 -32.32
CA ASP A 507 3.02 19.18 -31.39
C ASP A 507 3.20 18.27 -30.14
N ALA A 508 4.40 17.73 -29.98
CA ALA A 508 4.75 16.91 -28.80
C ALA A 508 5.45 17.79 -27.74
N TYR A 509 4.86 17.87 -26.57
CA TYR A 509 5.40 18.63 -25.44
C TYR A 509 6.30 17.72 -24.59
N LEU A 510 7.56 18.15 -24.47
CA LEU A 510 8.61 17.37 -23.82
C LEU A 510 8.81 17.80 -22.36
N PHE A 511 9.16 16.82 -21.53
CA PHE A 511 9.59 17.07 -20.16
C PHE A 511 10.70 16.08 -19.78
N ASP A 512 11.37 16.33 -18.67
CA ASP A 512 12.47 15.50 -18.16
C ASP A 512 13.52 15.20 -19.25
N THR A 513 13.85 16.25 -20.02
CA THR A 513 14.79 16.11 -21.14
C THR A 513 16.22 16.15 -20.63
N THR A 514 16.95 15.08 -20.84
CA THR A 514 18.38 14.97 -20.55
C THR A 514 19.13 14.90 -21.87
N LEU A 515 20.00 15.89 -22.13
CA LEU A 515 20.82 15.92 -23.34
C LEU A 515 22.24 15.48 -23.01
N VAL A 516 22.81 14.66 -23.87
CA VAL A 516 24.24 14.36 -23.86
C VAL A 516 25.00 15.34 -24.76
N PRO A 517 26.23 15.65 -24.46
CA PRO A 517 27.02 16.52 -25.33
C PRO A 517 27.09 15.96 -26.76
N LEU A 518 26.78 16.79 -27.75
CA LEU A 518 26.93 16.42 -29.15
C LEU A 518 28.43 16.36 -29.46
N THR A 519 28.88 15.21 -29.95
CA THR A 519 30.25 15.04 -30.42
C THR A 519 30.31 15.21 -31.94
N VAL A 520 31.02 16.21 -32.40
CA VAL A 520 31.24 16.44 -33.83
C VAL A 520 32.73 16.40 -34.12
N ASN A 521 33.11 15.97 -35.32
CA ASN A 521 34.50 16.02 -35.73
C ASN A 521 34.86 17.42 -36.22
N VAL A 522 36.11 17.82 -35.98
CA VAL A 522 36.66 19.03 -36.55
C VAL A 522 36.98 18.74 -38.02
N GLY A 523 36.45 19.54 -38.95
CA GLY A 523 36.58 19.31 -40.39
C GLY A 523 37.98 19.62 -40.92
N VAL A 524 38.69 20.55 -40.29
CA VAL A 524 40.07 20.93 -40.65
C VAL A 524 40.96 20.86 -39.42
N ALA A 525 42.22 20.48 -39.59
CA ALA A 525 43.18 20.38 -38.50
C ALA A 525 43.28 21.72 -37.73
N TYR A 526 42.94 21.64 -36.45
CA TYR A 526 43.02 22.79 -35.53
C TYR A 526 44.44 23.10 -35.20
N THR A 527 44.81 24.39 -35.32
CA THR A 527 46.11 24.88 -34.91
C THR A 527 45.97 25.75 -33.65
N SER A 528 46.83 25.54 -32.67
CA SER A 528 46.84 26.35 -31.46
C SER A 528 46.97 27.84 -31.79
N GLY A 529 46.03 28.66 -31.26
CA GLY A 529 45.94 30.08 -31.54
C GLY A 529 44.81 30.51 -32.49
N ASN A 530 44.14 29.57 -33.13
CA ASN A 530 42.94 29.89 -33.92
C ASN A 530 41.78 30.28 -33.01
N THR A 531 41.05 31.29 -33.41
CA THR A 531 39.83 31.77 -32.73
C THR A 531 38.55 31.17 -33.31
N PHE A 532 38.67 30.34 -34.34
CA PHE A 532 37.56 29.65 -34.98
C PHE A 532 37.89 28.17 -35.19
N ILE A 533 36.86 27.37 -35.24
CA ILE A 533 36.89 25.93 -35.49
C ILE A 533 35.90 25.65 -36.61
N GLU A 534 36.35 24.93 -37.63
CA GLU A 534 35.52 24.44 -38.72
C GLU A 534 35.08 23.02 -38.40
N LEU A 535 33.75 22.78 -38.41
CA LEU A 535 33.17 21.45 -38.19
C LEU A 535 33.20 20.63 -39.48
N GLU A 536 33.23 19.31 -39.34
CA GLU A 536 33.09 18.42 -40.48
C GLU A 536 31.84 18.77 -41.28
N GLN A 537 31.98 18.84 -42.61
CA GLN A 537 30.90 19.21 -43.51
C GLN A 537 29.61 18.41 -43.23
N LEU A 538 28.47 19.10 -43.18
CA LEU A 538 27.13 18.53 -42.89
C LEU A 538 26.94 18.02 -41.47
N LYS A 539 27.81 18.31 -40.53
CA LYS A 539 27.66 17.92 -39.12
C LYS A 539 27.24 19.08 -38.21
N GLY A 540 27.25 20.31 -38.69
CA GLY A 540 26.80 21.49 -37.96
C GLY A 540 25.42 21.98 -38.43
N SER A 541 24.86 22.93 -37.70
CA SER A 541 23.62 23.60 -38.09
C SER A 541 23.86 24.53 -39.27
N VAL A 542 22.98 24.51 -40.23
CA VAL A 542 22.99 25.46 -41.37
C VAL A 542 22.37 26.81 -41.02
N LYS A 543 21.95 27.02 -39.79
CA LYS A 543 21.41 28.31 -39.32
C LYS A 543 22.49 29.10 -38.62
N ASP A 544 22.73 30.31 -39.10
CA ASP A 544 23.67 31.20 -38.44
C ASP A 544 23.32 31.44 -36.96
N ASN A 545 24.34 31.51 -36.16
CA ASN A 545 24.26 31.69 -34.72
C ASN A 545 23.52 30.60 -33.94
N ALA A 546 23.31 29.42 -34.55
CA ALA A 546 22.58 28.32 -33.89
C ALA A 546 23.27 27.82 -32.59
N TYR A 547 24.59 28.01 -32.50
CA TYR A 547 25.38 27.55 -31.35
C TYR A 547 25.87 28.68 -30.45
N ASN A 548 25.41 29.92 -30.65
CA ASN A 548 25.82 31.02 -29.80
C ASN A 548 25.46 30.77 -28.34
N GLY A 549 26.39 31.00 -27.44
CA GLY A 549 26.26 30.73 -26.01
C GLY A 549 26.45 29.26 -25.62
N ALA A 550 26.57 28.35 -26.59
CA ALA A 550 26.91 26.96 -26.30
C ALA A 550 28.37 26.83 -25.93
N LYS A 551 28.69 25.79 -25.16
CA LYS A 551 30.07 25.46 -24.80
C LYS A 551 30.59 24.35 -25.69
N ILE A 552 31.79 24.57 -26.27
CA ILE A 552 32.54 23.56 -27.00
C ILE A 552 33.74 23.11 -26.18
N THR A 553 33.92 21.79 -26.12
CA THR A 553 35.08 21.19 -25.44
C THR A 553 35.96 20.49 -26.46
N LEU A 554 37.22 20.84 -26.49
CA LEU A 554 38.28 20.26 -27.32
C LEU A 554 39.40 19.76 -26.41
N GLY A 555 39.52 18.43 -26.31
CA GLY A 555 40.44 17.84 -25.35
C GLY A 555 40.07 18.22 -23.91
N SER A 556 40.94 18.91 -23.22
CA SER A 556 40.72 19.39 -21.84
C SER A 556 40.21 20.83 -21.76
N GLU A 557 40.11 21.55 -22.87
CA GLU A 557 39.68 22.94 -22.88
C GLU A 557 38.22 23.11 -23.27
N THR A 558 37.52 23.97 -22.54
CA THR A 558 36.11 24.33 -22.81
C THR A 558 36.05 25.84 -23.09
N ARG A 559 35.39 26.23 -24.17
CA ARG A 559 35.15 27.62 -24.59
C ARG A 559 33.68 27.84 -24.94
N GLU A 560 33.25 29.07 -24.80
CA GLU A 560 31.89 29.48 -25.25
C GLU A 560 31.96 29.93 -26.71
N ILE A 561 30.95 29.51 -27.48
CA ILE A 561 30.80 29.91 -28.88
C ILE A 561 30.15 31.29 -28.92
N THR A 562 30.86 32.28 -29.41
CA THR A 562 30.37 33.66 -29.50
C THR A 562 29.69 33.97 -30.83
N ALA A 563 30.05 33.26 -31.89
CA ALA A 563 29.42 33.37 -33.19
C ALA A 563 29.51 32.03 -33.94
N HIS A 564 28.52 31.76 -34.75
CA HIS A 564 28.47 30.61 -35.64
C HIS A 564 27.97 31.07 -37.01
N THR A 565 28.70 30.75 -38.07
CA THR A 565 28.29 30.97 -39.45
C THR A 565 28.07 29.63 -40.13
N SER A 566 26.93 29.50 -40.82
CA SER A 566 26.68 28.37 -41.70
C SER A 566 27.58 28.48 -42.93
N SER A 567 28.39 27.49 -43.20
CA SER A 567 29.21 27.39 -44.42
C SER A 567 28.62 26.40 -45.41
#